data_405b3a4d0c8bcc03b9b8526b67360866
#
_entry.id   405b3a4d0c8bcc03b9b8526b67360866
#
_cell.length_a   1.000
_cell.length_b   1.000
_cell.length_c   1.000
_cell.angle_alpha   90.00
_cell.angle_beta   90.00
_cell.angle_gamma   90.00
#
_symmetry.space_group_name_H-M   'P 1'
#
loop_
_entity.id
_entity.type
_entity.pdbx_description
1 polymer ?
#
loop_
_entity_poly.entity_id
_entity_poly.type
_entity_poly.pdbx_seq_one_letter_code
_entity_poly.pdbx_strand_id
1 'polypeptide(L)'
;MADSAYTPTQNYDLVKTTKQENYLFLNENYAKHGQTVLFGDSITEIFNSYELFYDFSQKSGQAVYNRGISGDTSDRLLWRLKTNALNIEPRNLVILIGTNDLGLGVPIEDVVRNVGEILRITAQTLPNTNVVLQGVYPVNKYMSLAAAQMVGKRKNKNITALNEQLRALAMDSGVFYLDLTDTLADKKGRLAKEFCYDGLHLNVHGFTVVAKEIIPYLK
;
A
#
# COMPACT_ATOMS: atom_id res chain seq x y z
N MET A 1 13.20 20.25 20.37
CA MET A 1 11.81 20.46 19.88
C MET A 1 11.08 19.15 20.15
N ALA A 2 10.02 19.18 20.93
CA ALA A 2 9.32 17.97 21.36
C ALA A 2 8.73 17.27 20.13
N ASP A 3 9.05 15.97 19.99
CA ASP A 3 8.31 15.07 19.12
C ASP A 3 6.82 15.20 19.46
N SER A 4 6.04 15.80 18.56
CA SER A 4 4.59 15.73 18.67
C SER A 4 4.23 14.28 18.42
N ALA A 5 4.07 13.52 19.51
CA ALA A 5 3.60 12.16 19.46
C ALA A 5 2.24 12.17 18.75
N TYR A 6 2.24 11.74 17.50
CA TYR A 6 1.01 11.49 16.76
C TYR A 6 0.18 10.48 17.53
N THR A 7 -0.96 10.91 18.05
CA THR A 7 -1.92 10.02 18.72
C THR A 7 -3.01 9.69 17.69
N PRO A 8 -3.16 8.41 17.27
CA PRO A 8 -4.22 8.02 16.35
C PRO A 8 -5.59 8.38 16.93
N THR A 9 -6.51 8.83 16.09
CA THR A 9 -7.89 9.11 16.47
C THR A 9 -8.50 7.89 17.17
N GLN A 10 -9.24 8.11 18.26
CA GLN A 10 -9.65 7.16 19.30
C GLN A 10 -10.52 5.96 18.90
N ASN A 11 -10.73 5.66 17.63
CA ASN A 11 -11.45 4.48 17.14
C ASN A 11 -10.47 3.40 16.63
N TYR A 12 -9.53 3.01 17.46
CA TYR A 12 -8.68 1.86 17.18
C TYR A 12 -9.53 0.59 17.25
N ASP A 13 -9.78 0.01 16.10
CA ASP A 13 -10.38 -1.31 16.01
C ASP A 13 -9.41 -2.32 16.65
N LEU A 14 -9.89 -3.09 17.63
CA LEU A 14 -9.12 -4.11 18.34
C LEU A 14 -8.42 -5.08 17.35
N VAL A 15 -9.08 -5.42 16.24
CA VAL A 15 -8.52 -6.29 15.20
C VAL A 15 -7.28 -5.68 14.59
N LYS A 16 -7.27 -4.37 14.31
CA LYS A 16 -6.12 -3.67 13.72
C LYS A 16 -4.96 -3.58 14.69
N THR A 17 -5.24 -3.29 15.95
CA THR A 17 -4.23 -3.26 17.02
C THR A 17 -3.58 -4.63 17.17
N THR A 18 -4.39 -5.69 17.29
CA THR A 18 -3.89 -7.07 17.40
C THR A 18 -3.04 -7.45 16.19
N LYS A 19 -3.46 -7.06 14.98
CA LYS A 19 -2.70 -7.37 13.75
C LYS A 19 -1.36 -6.65 13.70
N GLN A 20 -1.33 -5.39 14.14
CA GLN A 20 -0.09 -4.63 14.24
C GLN A 20 0.87 -5.24 15.27
N GLU A 21 0.37 -5.66 16.43
CA GLU A 21 1.15 -6.35 17.45
C GLU A 21 1.68 -7.70 16.94
N ASN A 22 0.87 -8.46 16.20
CA ASN A 22 1.29 -9.68 15.55
C ASN A 22 2.42 -9.43 14.53
N TYR A 23 2.33 -8.37 13.73
CA TYR A 23 3.40 -8.03 12.78
C TYR A 23 4.68 -7.60 13.49
N LEU A 24 4.58 -6.87 14.61
CA LEU A 24 5.74 -6.54 15.43
C LEU A 24 6.40 -7.81 15.96
N PHE A 25 5.61 -8.71 16.55
CA PHE A 25 6.11 -10.00 17.06
C PHE A 25 6.76 -10.85 15.96
N LEU A 26 6.15 -10.94 14.78
CA LEU A 26 6.70 -11.68 13.64
C LEU A 26 8.01 -11.04 13.14
N ASN A 27 8.09 -9.72 13.13
CA ASN A 27 9.28 -9.01 12.73
C ASN A 27 10.45 -9.26 13.71
N GLU A 28 10.18 -9.23 15.00
CA GLU A 28 11.20 -9.41 16.03
C GLU A 28 11.70 -10.86 16.16
N ASN A 29 10.85 -11.85 15.86
CA ASN A 29 11.16 -13.24 16.17
C ASN A 29 11.39 -14.14 14.94
N TYR A 30 10.89 -13.78 13.76
CA TYR A 30 10.87 -14.68 12.60
C TYR A 30 11.31 -14.01 11.29
N ALA A 31 11.13 -12.71 11.13
CA ALA A 31 11.48 -12.04 9.88
C ALA A 31 13.00 -11.84 9.78
N LYS A 32 13.52 -12.03 8.58
CA LYS A 32 14.93 -11.72 8.27
C LYS A 32 15.04 -10.28 7.79
N HIS A 33 16.11 -9.59 8.16
CA HIS A 33 16.42 -8.28 7.63
C HIS A 33 16.77 -8.35 6.12
N GLY A 34 16.66 -7.23 5.44
CA GLY A 34 17.05 -7.12 4.03
C GLY A 34 16.09 -7.80 3.05
N GLN A 35 14.85 -8.04 3.44
CA GLN A 35 13.83 -8.68 2.60
C GLN A 35 12.94 -7.64 1.90
N THR A 36 11.99 -8.11 1.09
CA THR A 36 10.96 -7.25 0.51
C THR A 36 9.75 -7.15 1.44
N VAL A 37 9.27 -5.93 1.69
CA VAL A 37 8.06 -5.66 2.48
C VAL A 37 7.00 -5.01 1.60
N LEU A 38 5.81 -5.61 1.55
CA LEU A 38 4.59 -4.99 1.02
C LEU A 38 3.88 -4.30 2.18
N PHE A 39 3.64 -2.98 2.08
CA PHE A 39 3.16 -2.14 3.17
C PHE A 39 1.97 -1.31 2.72
N GLY A 40 0.80 -1.51 3.33
CA GLY A 40 -0.43 -0.88 2.86
C GLY A 40 -1.68 -1.31 3.63
N ASP A 41 -2.82 -1.13 3.00
CA ASP A 41 -4.15 -1.41 3.55
C ASP A 41 -4.69 -2.82 3.21
N SER A 42 -6.04 -2.95 3.07
CA SER A 42 -6.71 -4.21 2.72
C SER A 42 -6.26 -4.80 1.39
N ILE A 43 -5.96 -3.96 0.40
CA ILE A 43 -5.52 -4.42 -0.91
C ILE A 43 -4.16 -5.12 -0.78
N THR A 44 -3.28 -4.58 0.04
CA THR A 44 -2.01 -5.24 0.38
C THR A 44 -2.23 -6.47 1.24
N GLU A 45 -3.10 -6.39 2.26
CA GLU A 45 -3.34 -7.50 3.19
C GLU A 45 -3.78 -8.79 2.49
N ILE A 46 -4.74 -8.69 1.55
CA ILE A 46 -5.29 -9.85 0.84
C ILE A 46 -4.43 -10.30 -0.36
N PHE A 47 -3.31 -9.62 -0.61
CA PHE A 47 -2.41 -10.00 -1.69
C PHE A 47 -1.77 -11.36 -1.40
N ASN A 48 -1.97 -12.34 -2.29
CA ASN A 48 -1.39 -13.69 -2.22
C ASN A 48 0.13 -13.65 -2.49
N SER A 49 0.86 -12.91 -1.66
CA SER A 49 2.27 -12.59 -1.91
C SER A 49 3.17 -13.83 -1.90
N TYR A 50 2.87 -14.83 -1.08
CA TYR A 50 3.67 -16.06 -1.01
C TYR A 50 3.71 -16.78 -2.36
N GLU A 51 2.55 -17.01 -2.98
CA GLU A 51 2.44 -17.72 -4.25
C GLU A 51 2.89 -16.86 -5.43
N LEU A 52 2.46 -15.58 -5.47
CA LEU A 52 2.68 -14.73 -6.63
C LEU A 52 4.11 -14.18 -6.73
N PHE A 53 4.87 -14.19 -5.64
CA PHE A 53 6.30 -13.87 -5.65
C PHE A 53 7.20 -15.10 -5.47
N TYR A 54 6.65 -16.31 -5.57
CA TYR A 54 7.41 -17.54 -5.35
C TYR A 54 8.66 -17.62 -6.23
N ASP A 55 8.51 -17.47 -7.54
CA ASP A 55 9.63 -17.51 -8.50
C ASP A 55 10.67 -16.40 -8.24
N PHE A 56 10.21 -15.20 -7.89
CA PHE A 56 11.11 -14.12 -7.47
C PHE A 56 11.89 -14.51 -6.23
N SER A 57 11.22 -15.04 -5.22
CA SER A 57 11.84 -15.46 -3.96
C SER A 57 12.87 -16.58 -4.18
N GLN A 58 12.57 -17.55 -5.02
CA GLN A 58 13.51 -18.63 -5.35
C GLN A 58 14.76 -18.12 -6.09
N LYS A 59 14.61 -17.18 -7.01
CA LYS A 59 15.70 -16.63 -7.83
C LYS A 59 16.58 -15.64 -7.07
N SER A 60 15.97 -14.79 -6.26
CA SER A 60 16.65 -13.69 -5.55
C SER A 60 17.15 -14.09 -4.15
N GLY A 61 16.62 -15.17 -3.59
CA GLY A 61 16.82 -15.54 -2.18
C GLY A 61 16.08 -14.62 -1.19
N GLN A 62 15.21 -13.73 -1.66
CA GLN A 62 14.47 -12.81 -0.82
C GLN A 62 13.07 -13.33 -0.49
N ALA A 63 12.68 -13.23 0.77
CA ALA A 63 11.28 -13.39 1.17
C ALA A 63 10.49 -12.10 0.87
N VAL A 64 9.19 -12.26 0.65
CA VAL A 64 8.25 -11.13 0.52
C VAL A 64 7.29 -11.15 1.70
N TYR A 65 7.45 -10.20 2.62
CA TYR A 65 6.63 -10.08 3.81
C TYR A 65 5.46 -9.13 3.57
N ASN A 66 4.26 -9.66 3.71
CA ASN A 66 3.04 -8.85 3.65
C ASN A 66 2.77 -8.20 5.03
N ARG A 67 2.67 -6.88 5.05
CA ARG A 67 2.38 -6.05 6.22
C ARG A 67 1.18 -5.13 5.96
N GLY A 68 0.22 -5.61 5.18
CA GLY A 68 -1.06 -4.93 4.96
C GLY A 68 -2.00 -5.07 6.15
N ILE A 69 -2.77 -4.00 6.45
CA ILE A 69 -3.85 -4.02 7.46
C ILE A 69 -5.11 -3.37 6.87
N SER A 70 -6.18 -4.15 6.81
CA SER A 70 -7.47 -3.69 6.25
C SER A 70 -7.98 -2.42 6.90
N GLY A 71 -8.41 -1.48 6.06
CA GLY A 71 -8.96 -0.20 6.51
C GLY A 71 -7.92 0.81 6.99
N ASP A 72 -6.62 0.55 6.82
CA ASP A 72 -5.60 1.56 7.11
C ASP A 72 -5.74 2.76 6.18
N THR A 73 -5.53 3.92 6.77
CA THR A 73 -5.37 5.22 6.13
C THR A 73 -3.90 5.63 6.12
N SER A 74 -3.56 6.65 5.38
CA SER A 74 -2.17 7.13 5.26
C SER A 74 -1.55 7.52 6.61
N ASP A 75 -2.34 8.10 7.52
CA ASP A 75 -1.90 8.45 8.87
C ASP A 75 -1.62 7.21 9.74
N ARG A 76 -2.45 6.16 9.62
CA ARG A 76 -2.24 4.90 10.33
C ARG A 76 -1.03 4.14 9.81
N LEU A 77 -0.85 4.15 8.48
CA LEU A 77 0.33 3.56 7.86
C LEU A 77 1.61 4.26 8.35
N LEU A 78 1.60 5.59 8.40
CA LEU A 78 2.70 6.40 8.94
C LEU A 78 3.00 6.04 10.40
N TRP A 79 1.96 5.94 11.23
CA TRP A 79 2.12 5.64 12.65
C TRP A 79 2.81 4.28 12.91
N ARG A 80 2.48 3.23 12.14
CA ARG A 80 3.09 1.91 12.29
C ARG A 80 4.32 1.64 11.43
N LEU A 81 4.83 2.65 10.71
CA LEU A 81 5.96 2.51 9.79
C LEU A 81 7.19 1.89 10.46
N LYS A 82 7.62 2.44 11.58
CA LYS A 82 8.82 2.00 12.29
C LYS A 82 8.71 0.58 12.80
N THR A 83 7.58 0.21 13.39
CA THR A 83 7.38 -1.08 14.06
C THR A 83 6.97 -2.21 13.13
N ASN A 84 6.31 -1.92 12.02
CA ASN A 84 5.79 -2.95 11.13
C ASN A 84 6.52 -3.05 9.77
N ALA A 85 7.39 -2.09 9.45
CA ALA A 85 8.13 -2.14 8.20
C ALA A 85 9.64 -1.88 8.38
N LEU A 86 10.04 -0.79 9.03
CA LEU A 86 11.46 -0.40 9.07
C LEU A 86 12.28 -1.20 10.08
N ASN A 87 11.68 -1.78 11.11
CA ASN A 87 12.38 -2.58 12.13
C ASN A 87 13.03 -3.87 11.59
N ILE A 88 12.70 -4.30 10.38
CA ILE A 88 13.37 -5.42 9.69
C ILE A 88 14.30 -4.96 8.56
N GLU A 89 14.60 -3.66 8.49
CA GLU A 89 15.55 -3.08 7.54
C GLU A 89 15.32 -3.58 6.10
N PRO A 90 14.13 -3.35 5.51
CA PRO A 90 13.80 -3.94 4.23
C PRO A 90 14.75 -3.47 3.12
N ARG A 91 15.16 -4.39 2.24
CA ARG A 91 15.85 -4.06 0.99
C ARG A 91 14.92 -3.35 0.02
N ASN A 92 13.67 -3.85 -0.04
CA ASN A 92 12.61 -3.23 -0.84
C ASN A 92 11.39 -2.94 0.03
N LEU A 93 10.87 -1.72 -0.05
CA LEU A 93 9.61 -1.30 0.58
C LEU A 93 8.62 -0.89 -0.51
N VAL A 94 7.57 -1.69 -0.70
CA VAL A 94 6.50 -1.45 -1.68
C VAL A 94 5.29 -0.90 -0.95
N ILE A 95 4.88 0.32 -1.28
CA ILE A 95 3.83 1.05 -0.57
C ILE A 95 2.61 1.22 -1.48
N LEU A 96 1.43 0.88 -0.95
CA LEU A 96 0.12 1.16 -1.56
C LEU A 96 -0.83 1.67 -0.48
N ILE A 97 -1.24 2.94 -0.55
CA ILE A 97 -2.13 3.55 0.44
C ILE A 97 -2.89 4.75 -0.15
N GLY A 98 -4.04 5.09 0.43
CA GLY A 98 -4.82 6.28 0.09
C GLY A 98 -6.27 5.98 -0.31
N THR A 99 -6.61 4.73 -0.65
CA THR A 99 -7.99 4.40 -1.05
C THR A 99 -8.97 4.57 0.11
N ASN A 100 -8.59 4.25 1.34
CA ASN A 100 -9.43 4.42 2.52
C ASN A 100 -9.57 5.90 2.92
N ASP A 101 -8.50 6.66 2.78
CA ASP A 101 -8.52 8.12 2.96
C ASP A 101 -9.59 8.76 2.07
N LEU A 102 -9.58 8.45 0.77
CA LEU A 102 -10.59 8.92 -0.19
C LEU A 102 -12.00 8.42 0.16
N GLY A 103 -12.12 7.18 0.65
CA GLY A 103 -13.39 6.61 1.11
C GLY A 103 -13.98 7.34 2.32
N LEU A 104 -13.14 7.82 3.21
CA LEU A 104 -13.51 8.61 4.40
C LEU A 104 -13.65 10.11 4.10
N GLY A 105 -13.16 10.58 2.95
CA GLY A 105 -13.20 11.99 2.57
C GLY A 105 -12.06 12.80 3.16
N VAL A 106 -10.93 12.16 3.48
CA VAL A 106 -9.70 12.86 3.89
C VAL A 106 -9.20 13.72 2.73
N PRO A 107 -8.79 14.98 2.97
CA PRO A 107 -8.21 15.84 1.94
C PRO A 107 -6.99 15.18 1.26
N ILE A 108 -6.86 15.34 -0.05
CA ILE A 108 -5.75 14.77 -0.83
C ILE A 108 -4.40 15.27 -0.31
N GLU A 109 -4.33 16.54 0.07
CA GLU A 109 -3.13 17.19 0.59
C GLU A 109 -2.64 16.52 1.89
N ASP A 110 -3.57 16.05 2.73
CA ASP A 110 -3.24 15.34 3.97
C ASP A 110 -2.68 13.95 3.67
N VAL A 111 -3.25 13.24 2.68
CA VAL A 111 -2.73 11.94 2.23
C VAL A 111 -1.31 12.08 1.69
N VAL A 112 -1.10 13.06 0.81
CA VAL A 112 0.22 13.34 0.21
C VAL A 112 1.25 13.72 1.27
N ARG A 113 0.86 14.56 2.25
CA ARG A 113 1.73 14.91 3.39
C ARG A 113 2.13 13.68 4.19
N ASN A 114 1.19 12.80 4.52
CA ASN A 114 1.46 11.59 5.30
C ASN A 114 2.38 10.62 4.53
N VAL A 115 2.14 10.43 3.23
CA VAL A 115 3.02 9.62 2.37
C VAL A 115 4.40 10.25 2.26
N GLY A 116 4.49 11.57 2.10
CA GLY A 116 5.75 12.31 2.11
C GLY A 116 6.56 12.09 3.39
N GLU A 117 5.89 12.09 4.54
CA GLU A 117 6.53 11.81 5.82
C GLU A 117 7.00 10.36 5.94
N ILE A 118 6.25 9.39 5.40
CA ILE A 118 6.69 7.99 5.29
C ILE A 118 7.99 7.89 4.48
N LEU A 119 8.04 8.53 3.31
CA LEU A 119 9.23 8.52 2.44
C LEU A 119 10.41 9.21 3.12
N ARG A 120 10.19 10.37 3.76
CA ARG A 120 11.22 11.12 4.48
C ARG A 120 11.82 10.31 5.63
N ILE A 121 10.98 9.70 6.49
CA ILE A 121 11.44 8.86 7.61
C ILE A 121 12.22 7.65 7.07
N THR A 122 11.71 7.00 6.01
CA THR A 122 12.39 5.85 5.41
C THR A 122 13.77 6.23 4.91
N ALA A 123 13.90 7.32 4.15
CA ALA A 123 15.18 7.79 3.62
C ALA A 123 16.18 8.18 4.73
N GLN A 124 15.69 8.77 5.82
CA GLN A 124 16.54 9.15 6.95
C GLN A 124 16.99 7.95 7.80
N THR A 125 16.12 6.95 7.96
CA THR A 125 16.41 5.78 8.82
C THR A 125 17.18 4.71 8.05
N LEU A 126 16.81 4.48 6.80
CA LEU A 126 17.33 3.39 5.94
C LEU A 126 17.59 3.92 4.51
N PRO A 127 18.65 4.72 4.31
CA PRO A 127 18.90 5.40 3.03
C PRO A 127 19.15 4.45 1.84
N ASN A 128 19.45 3.20 2.11
CA ASN A 128 19.70 2.18 1.08
C ASN A 128 18.45 1.35 0.72
N THR A 129 17.33 1.56 1.42
CA THR A 129 16.07 0.89 1.09
C THR A 129 15.55 1.37 -0.26
N ASN A 130 15.30 0.43 -1.14
CA ASN A 130 14.65 0.68 -2.41
C ASN A 130 13.14 0.84 -2.19
N VAL A 131 12.59 2.01 -2.48
CA VAL A 131 11.16 2.30 -2.27
C VAL A 131 10.43 2.31 -3.60
N VAL A 132 9.30 1.58 -3.66
CA VAL A 132 8.34 1.59 -4.77
C VAL A 132 7.01 2.10 -4.24
N LEU A 133 6.64 3.32 -4.61
CA LEU A 133 5.34 3.89 -4.30
C LEU A 133 4.36 3.56 -5.44
N GLN A 134 3.28 2.87 -5.13
CA GLN A 134 2.23 2.57 -6.09
C GLN A 134 1.17 3.67 -6.12
N GLY A 135 0.65 3.98 -7.31
CA GLY A 135 -0.59 4.73 -7.46
C GLY A 135 -1.78 3.96 -6.92
N VAL A 136 -2.76 4.67 -6.36
CA VAL A 136 -4.02 4.10 -5.90
C VAL A 136 -4.79 3.54 -7.10
N TYR A 137 -5.30 2.33 -6.99
CA TYR A 137 -6.00 1.65 -8.08
C TYR A 137 -7.38 2.25 -8.35
N PRO A 138 -7.87 2.18 -9.60
CA PRO A 138 -9.21 2.62 -9.93
C PRO A 138 -10.27 1.78 -9.19
N VAL A 139 -11.50 2.28 -9.12
CA VAL A 139 -12.64 1.58 -8.52
C VAL A 139 -13.79 1.43 -9.52
N ASN A 140 -14.70 0.47 -9.30
CA ASN A 140 -15.84 0.22 -10.18
C ASN A 140 -17.14 -0.03 -9.41
N LYS A 141 -17.84 1.03 -9.04
CA LYS A 141 -19.13 0.96 -8.35
C LYS A 141 -20.30 0.44 -9.20
N TYR A 142 -20.10 0.28 -10.51
CA TYR A 142 -21.15 -0.12 -11.45
C TYR A 142 -21.23 -1.62 -11.69
N MET A 143 -20.44 -2.42 -11.00
CA MET A 143 -20.45 -3.88 -11.14
C MET A 143 -21.74 -4.50 -10.56
N SER A 144 -22.14 -4.02 -9.39
CA SER A 144 -23.32 -4.49 -8.65
C SER A 144 -23.72 -3.48 -7.57
N LEU A 145 -24.85 -3.69 -6.92
CA LEU A 145 -25.26 -2.90 -5.76
C LEU A 145 -24.26 -3.07 -4.59
N ALA A 146 -23.79 -4.28 -4.35
CA ALA A 146 -22.76 -4.54 -3.34
C ALA A 146 -21.44 -3.80 -3.66
N ALA A 147 -21.01 -3.78 -4.91
CA ALA A 147 -19.86 -3.01 -5.35
C ALA A 147 -20.05 -1.50 -5.12
N ALA A 148 -21.24 -0.97 -5.37
CA ALA A 148 -21.52 0.43 -5.09
C ALA A 148 -21.40 0.77 -3.60
N GLN A 149 -21.84 -0.14 -2.72
CA GLN A 149 -21.68 0.01 -1.26
C GLN A 149 -20.19 -0.09 -0.84
N MET A 150 -19.45 -1.07 -1.36
CA MET A 150 -18.03 -1.27 -1.07
C MET A 150 -17.18 -0.07 -1.52
N VAL A 151 -17.37 0.38 -2.74
CA VAL A 151 -16.68 1.57 -3.29
C VAL A 151 -17.03 2.83 -2.51
N GLY A 152 -18.29 2.98 -2.08
CA GLY A 152 -18.74 4.08 -1.24
C GLY A 152 -18.50 5.45 -1.89
N LYS A 153 -17.85 6.35 -1.16
CA LYS A 153 -17.58 7.74 -1.59
C LYS A 153 -16.41 7.88 -2.56
N ARG A 154 -15.63 6.82 -2.82
CA ARG A 154 -14.47 6.85 -3.71
C ARG A 154 -14.87 7.20 -5.14
N LYS A 155 -14.13 8.09 -5.77
CA LYS A 155 -14.34 8.55 -7.16
C LYS A 155 -13.03 8.44 -7.93
N ASN A 156 -13.05 7.86 -9.12
CA ASN A 156 -11.86 7.75 -9.96
C ASN A 156 -11.23 9.12 -10.26
N LYS A 157 -12.02 10.19 -10.41
CA LYS A 157 -11.49 11.56 -10.51
C LYS A 157 -10.59 11.95 -9.34
N ASN A 158 -10.98 11.61 -8.10
CA ASN A 158 -10.15 11.91 -6.93
C ASN A 158 -8.93 10.99 -6.85
N ILE A 159 -9.06 9.75 -7.29
CA ILE A 159 -7.93 8.81 -7.40
C ILE A 159 -6.90 9.35 -8.40
N THR A 160 -7.33 9.81 -9.58
CA THR A 160 -6.43 10.44 -10.55
C THR A 160 -5.71 11.65 -9.96
N ALA A 161 -6.45 12.56 -9.31
CA ALA A 161 -5.85 13.75 -8.69
C ALA A 161 -4.85 13.40 -7.57
N LEU A 162 -5.13 12.38 -6.75
CA LEU A 162 -4.19 11.88 -5.74
C LEU A 162 -2.95 11.27 -6.42
N ASN A 163 -3.13 10.43 -7.43
CA ASN A 163 -2.04 9.77 -8.14
C ASN A 163 -1.09 10.76 -8.84
N GLU A 164 -1.61 11.85 -9.40
CA GLU A 164 -0.78 12.93 -9.94
C GLU A 164 0.14 13.53 -8.88
N GLN A 165 -0.39 13.82 -7.68
CA GLN A 165 0.40 14.37 -6.57
C GLN A 165 1.37 13.33 -5.99
N LEU A 166 0.98 12.07 -5.87
CA LEU A 166 1.88 10.99 -5.41
C LEU A 166 3.01 10.75 -6.41
N ARG A 167 2.75 10.86 -7.72
CA ARG A 167 3.78 10.79 -8.76
C ARG A 167 4.81 11.91 -8.61
N ALA A 168 4.35 13.16 -8.44
CA ALA A 168 5.22 14.31 -8.23
C ALA A 168 6.06 14.13 -6.95
N LEU A 169 5.42 13.72 -5.84
CA LEU A 169 6.09 13.43 -4.58
C LEU A 169 7.17 12.35 -4.73
N ALA A 170 6.89 11.26 -5.46
CA ALA A 170 7.85 10.19 -5.69
C ALA A 170 9.08 10.67 -6.47
N MET A 171 8.86 11.49 -7.52
CA MET A 171 9.94 12.12 -8.30
C MET A 171 10.81 13.01 -7.43
N ASP A 172 10.20 13.88 -6.62
CA ASP A 172 10.91 14.79 -5.72
C ASP A 172 11.70 14.03 -4.63
N SER A 173 11.18 12.88 -4.20
CA SER A 173 11.79 12.01 -3.18
C SER A 173 12.83 11.04 -3.76
N GLY A 174 13.00 10.96 -5.09
CA GLY A 174 13.93 10.03 -5.74
C GLY A 174 13.56 8.56 -5.60
N VAL A 175 12.26 8.22 -5.45
CA VAL A 175 11.75 6.85 -5.33
C VAL A 175 11.01 6.43 -6.61
N PHE A 176 10.89 5.13 -6.84
CA PHE A 176 10.12 4.62 -7.97
C PHE A 176 8.62 4.86 -7.76
N TYR A 177 7.96 5.35 -8.81
CA TYR A 177 6.50 5.43 -8.86
C TYR A 177 5.95 4.41 -9.85
N LEU A 178 5.06 3.54 -9.40
CA LEU A 178 4.41 2.50 -10.21
C LEU A 178 2.92 2.81 -10.34
N ASP A 179 2.50 3.22 -11.52
CA ASP A 179 1.09 3.49 -11.83
C ASP A 179 0.49 2.34 -12.63
N LEU A 180 -0.47 1.66 -12.03
CA LEU A 180 -1.19 0.55 -12.67
C LEU A 180 -2.62 0.92 -13.04
N THR A 181 -2.96 2.21 -13.04
CA THR A 181 -4.32 2.69 -13.32
C THR A 181 -4.81 2.19 -14.68
N ASP A 182 -4.04 2.39 -15.74
CA ASP A 182 -4.44 1.97 -17.10
C ASP A 182 -4.40 0.45 -17.26
N THR A 183 -3.43 -0.22 -16.63
CA THR A 183 -3.28 -1.68 -16.67
C THR A 183 -4.47 -2.41 -16.04
N LEU A 184 -5.03 -1.84 -14.95
CA LEU A 184 -6.14 -2.43 -14.21
C LEU A 184 -7.51 -1.90 -14.65
N ALA A 185 -7.57 -0.89 -15.53
CA ALA A 185 -8.81 -0.25 -15.93
C ALA A 185 -9.50 -0.92 -17.12
N ASP A 186 -10.82 -0.81 -17.14
CA ASP A 186 -11.62 -1.03 -18.33
C ASP A 186 -11.54 0.19 -19.28
N LYS A 187 -12.12 0.06 -20.50
CA LYS A 187 -12.16 1.14 -21.52
C LYS A 187 -12.87 2.43 -21.03
N LYS A 188 -13.47 2.43 -19.85
CA LYS A 188 -14.12 3.58 -19.21
C LYS A 188 -13.34 4.12 -18.01
N GLY A 189 -12.08 3.70 -17.84
CA GLY A 189 -11.21 4.11 -16.73
C GLY A 189 -11.67 3.61 -15.36
N ARG A 190 -12.38 2.49 -15.29
CA ARG A 190 -12.86 1.88 -14.04
C ARG A 190 -12.14 0.57 -13.83
N LEU A 191 -11.96 0.13 -12.58
CA LEU A 191 -11.39 -1.17 -12.29
C LEU A 191 -12.11 -2.26 -13.10
N ALA A 192 -11.34 -2.98 -13.92
CA ALA A 192 -11.88 -3.98 -14.82
C ALA A 192 -12.47 -5.17 -14.03
N LYS A 193 -13.61 -5.68 -14.49
CA LYS A 193 -14.35 -6.74 -13.79
C LYS A 193 -13.56 -8.03 -13.66
N GLU A 194 -12.72 -8.33 -14.65
CA GLU A 194 -11.84 -9.50 -14.65
C GLU A 194 -10.77 -9.45 -13.55
N PHE A 195 -10.44 -8.27 -13.05
CA PHE A 195 -9.38 -8.08 -12.05
C PHE A 195 -9.88 -7.88 -10.63
N CYS A 196 -11.20 -7.81 -10.40
CA CYS A 196 -11.74 -7.55 -9.07
C CYS A 196 -12.99 -8.37 -8.78
N TYR A 197 -13.37 -8.45 -7.50
CA TYR A 197 -14.58 -9.16 -7.08
C TYR A 197 -15.67 -8.25 -6.52
N ASP A 198 -15.34 -7.07 -5.99
CA ASP A 198 -16.28 -6.17 -5.33
C ASP A 198 -16.20 -4.72 -5.79
N GLY A 199 -15.42 -4.45 -6.87
CA GLY A 199 -15.24 -3.12 -7.44
C GLY A 199 -14.18 -2.26 -6.74
N LEU A 200 -13.52 -2.78 -5.69
CA LEU A 200 -12.44 -2.15 -4.93
C LEU A 200 -11.24 -3.08 -4.80
N HIS A 201 -11.45 -4.31 -4.35
CA HIS A 201 -10.38 -5.26 -4.08
C HIS A 201 -10.11 -6.14 -5.30
N LEU A 202 -8.83 -6.40 -5.53
CA LEU A 202 -8.40 -7.26 -6.63
C LEU A 202 -8.69 -8.73 -6.32
N ASN A 203 -9.00 -9.49 -7.37
CA ASN A 203 -8.96 -10.95 -7.34
C ASN A 203 -7.55 -11.45 -7.69
N VAL A 204 -7.36 -12.79 -7.73
CA VAL A 204 -6.05 -13.40 -8.02
C VAL A 204 -5.51 -12.99 -9.40
N HIS A 205 -6.36 -12.78 -10.40
CA HIS A 205 -5.93 -12.34 -11.74
C HIS A 205 -5.37 -10.91 -11.68
N GLY A 206 -6.05 -9.99 -10.98
CA GLY A 206 -5.57 -8.63 -10.77
C GLY A 206 -4.24 -8.62 -9.99
N PHE A 207 -4.14 -9.41 -8.92
CA PHE A 207 -2.89 -9.53 -8.17
C PHE A 207 -1.75 -10.16 -8.98
N THR A 208 -2.04 -11.08 -9.89
CA THR A 208 -1.02 -11.63 -10.81
C THR A 208 -0.45 -10.55 -11.73
N VAL A 209 -1.29 -9.65 -12.23
CA VAL A 209 -0.83 -8.50 -13.01
C VAL A 209 0.04 -7.60 -12.15
N VAL A 210 -0.43 -7.22 -10.96
CA VAL A 210 0.31 -6.35 -10.03
C VAL A 210 1.67 -6.94 -9.65
N ALA A 211 1.75 -8.24 -9.34
CA ALA A 211 3.01 -8.90 -9.01
C ALA A 211 4.02 -8.80 -10.15
N LYS A 212 3.58 -9.07 -11.40
CA LYS A 212 4.44 -8.97 -12.58
C LYS A 212 5.00 -7.57 -12.79
N GLU A 213 4.20 -6.55 -12.51
CA GLU A 213 4.61 -5.15 -12.66
C GLU A 213 5.51 -4.65 -11.51
N ILE A 214 5.38 -5.21 -10.30
CA ILE A 214 6.24 -4.86 -9.15
C ILE A 214 7.64 -5.48 -9.29
N ILE A 215 7.73 -6.75 -9.68
CA ILE A 215 8.98 -7.53 -9.68
C ILE A 215 10.16 -6.82 -10.36
N PRO A 216 10.02 -6.15 -11.53
CA PRO A 216 11.11 -5.44 -12.19
C PRO A 216 11.74 -4.31 -11.38
N TYR A 217 11.03 -3.78 -10.39
CA TYR A 217 11.50 -2.69 -9.52
C TYR A 217 12.20 -3.20 -8.24
N LEU A 218 12.15 -4.50 -7.96
CA LEU A 218 12.79 -5.08 -6.77
C LEU A 218 14.29 -5.32 -7.02
N LYS A 219 15.11 -5.01 -6.01
CA LYS A 219 16.58 -5.14 -6.05
C LYS A 219 17.05 -6.38 -5.30
#